data_45cf5fea40550829c77a7ac69c58e871
#
_entry.id   45cf5fea40550829c77a7ac69c58e871
#
_cell.length_a   1.000
_cell.length_b   1.000
_cell.length_c   1.000
_cell.angle_alpha   90.00
_cell.angle_beta   90.00
_cell.angle_gamma   90.00
#
_symmetry.space_group_name_H-M   'P 1'
#
loop_
_entity.id
_entity.type
_entity.pdbx_description
1 polymer ?
#
loop_
_entity_poly.entity_id
_entity_poly.type
_entity_poly.pdbx_seq_one_letter_code
_entity_poly.pdbx_strand_id
1 'polypeptide(L)'
;MDVAHSKLPTHTHTQRDRWDLIVAHPPCTYLTVTGNKWFNVDRYGDKARQRIKDREDAVEFFMKFVNADCERIAIENPVGFMSTYYRKADQVIHPYFFGDPVRKATCLWLKNLPLLVPTNIVEPDVVHGDGFSMSGVAYFARDENGKILAWNDPRTARIRSKTYQGVADAIAEQWGSQRYYSQMSLFE
;
A
#
# COMPACT_ATOMS: atom_id res chain seq x y z
N MET A 1 -47.12 12.29 39.63
CA MET A 1 -45.97 11.41 39.28
C MET A 1 -45.39 11.92 37.97
N ASP A 2 -44.44 12.84 38.08
CA ASP A 2 -43.80 13.46 36.88
C ASP A 2 -42.65 12.59 36.38
N VAL A 3 -42.80 12.12 35.14
CA VAL A 3 -41.73 11.37 34.46
C VAL A 3 -40.76 12.38 33.85
N ALA A 4 -39.61 12.53 34.49
CA ALA A 4 -38.54 13.38 34.00
C ALA A 4 -37.98 12.77 32.69
N HIS A 5 -38.20 13.46 31.57
CA HIS A 5 -37.54 13.19 30.31
C HIS A 5 -36.07 13.69 30.38
N SER A 6 -35.15 12.79 30.58
CA SER A 6 -33.71 13.11 30.42
C SER A 6 -33.40 13.41 28.95
N LYS A 7 -33.15 14.68 28.62
CA LYS A 7 -32.63 15.08 27.32
C LYS A 7 -31.19 14.55 27.19
N LEU A 8 -31.00 13.62 26.24
CA LEU A 8 -29.66 13.25 25.76
C LEU A 8 -28.97 14.49 25.19
N PRO A 9 -27.67 14.67 25.44
CA PRO A 9 -26.94 15.80 24.87
C PRO A 9 -26.91 15.68 23.36
N THR A 10 -27.42 16.69 22.68
CA THR A 10 -27.27 16.85 21.24
C THR A 10 -25.82 17.21 20.96
N HIS A 11 -25.04 16.26 20.47
CA HIS A 11 -23.74 16.54 19.88
C HIS A 11 -23.92 17.41 18.64
N THR A 12 -23.64 18.69 18.78
CA THR A 12 -23.50 19.60 17.65
C THR A 12 -22.16 19.26 16.95
N HIS A 13 -22.23 18.47 15.87
CA HIS A 13 -21.10 18.23 14.96
C HIS A 13 -20.76 19.53 14.22
N THR A 14 -19.81 20.30 14.77
CA THR A 14 -19.20 21.44 14.07
C THR A 14 -17.68 21.32 13.99
N GLN A 15 -17.12 20.17 14.27
CA GLN A 15 -15.74 19.87 13.96
C GLN A 15 -15.74 18.91 12.77
N ARG A 16 -15.23 19.37 11.60
CA ARG A 16 -14.96 18.44 10.48
C ARG A 16 -14.04 17.37 11.03
N ASP A 17 -14.50 16.12 11.00
CA ASP A 17 -13.67 14.98 11.39
C ASP A 17 -12.49 14.89 10.42
N ARG A 18 -11.35 15.49 10.81
CA ARG A 18 -10.09 15.34 10.09
C ARG A 18 -9.44 14.05 10.55
N TRP A 19 -8.98 13.26 9.58
CA TRP A 19 -8.16 12.12 9.88
C TRP A 19 -6.78 12.56 10.34
N ASP A 20 -6.28 11.97 11.42
CA ASP A 20 -4.92 12.23 11.92
C ASP A 20 -3.85 11.53 11.09
N LEU A 21 -4.21 10.43 10.45
CA LEU A 21 -3.35 9.61 9.61
C LEU A 21 -4.16 8.96 8.49
N ILE A 22 -3.64 9.02 7.27
CA ILE A 22 -4.11 8.23 6.14
C ILE A 22 -3.02 7.23 5.75
N VAL A 23 -3.36 5.94 5.73
CA VAL A 23 -2.55 4.90 5.10
C VAL A 23 -3.33 4.37 3.91
N ALA A 24 -2.84 4.65 2.70
CA ALA A 24 -3.56 4.38 1.47
C ALA A 24 -2.85 3.31 0.62
N HIS A 25 -3.63 2.39 0.06
CA HIS A 25 -3.18 1.34 -0.85
C HIS A 25 -3.94 1.44 -2.19
N PRO A 26 -3.69 2.46 -3.01
CA PRO A 26 -4.40 2.63 -4.29
C PRO A 26 -4.11 1.45 -5.23
N PRO A 27 -5.09 1.05 -6.07
CA PRO A 27 -4.93 -0.06 -6.99
C PRO A 27 -3.71 0.10 -7.90
N CYS A 28 -2.85 -0.92 -7.93
CA CYS A 28 -1.57 -0.87 -8.64
C CYS A 28 -1.60 -1.48 -10.06
N THR A 29 -2.74 -1.99 -10.53
CA THR A 29 -2.88 -2.78 -11.78
C THR A 29 -2.28 -2.07 -12.99
N TYR A 30 -2.44 -0.76 -13.08
CA TYR A 30 -1.95 0.05 -14.19
C TYR A 30 -0.67 0.83 -13.86
N LEU A 31 -0.23 0.80 -12.61
CA LEU A 31 0.90 1.59 -12.11
C LEU A 31 2.19 0.77 -11.94
N THR A 32 2.11 -0.56 -11.86
CA THR A 32 3.27 -1.43 -11.67
C THR A 32 4.11 -1.63 -12.94
N VAL A 33 5.42 -1.78 -12.81
CA VAL A 33 6.35 -2.07 -13.92
C VAL A 33 6.02 -3.36 -14.66
N THR A 34 5.50 -4.37 -13.96
CA THR A 34 5.19 -5.68 -14.56
C THR A 34 4.12 -5.61 -15.65
N GLY A 35 3.29 -4.56 -15.61
CA GLY A 35 2.26 -4.30 -16.62
C GLY A 35 2.72 -3.50 -17.83
N ASN A 36 3.95 -2.97 -17.85
CA ASN A 36 4.38 -2.00 -18.86
C ASN A 36 4.35 -2.52 -20.30
N LYS A 37 4.61 -3.80 -20.51
CA LYS A 37 4.54 -4.42 -21.87
C LYS A 37 3.18 -4.27 -22.52
N TRP A 38 2.10 -4.17 -21.76
CA TRP A 38 0.74 -4.11 -22.26
C TRP A 38 0.31 -2.70 -22.73
N PHE A 39 1.19 -1.70 -22.61
CA PHE A 39 0.95 -0.34 -23.10
C PHE A 39 1.49 -0.09 -24.51
N ASN A 40 2.05 -1.12 -25.16
CA ASN A 40 2.53 -1.01 -26.52
C ASN A 40 1.36 -1.02 -27.51
N VAL A 41 1.05 0.16 -28.10
CA VAL A 41 -0.09 0.35 -29.01
C VAL A 41 0.12 -0.39 -30.31
N ASP A 42 1.36 -0.45 -30.83
CA ASP A 42 1.64 -1.15 -32.10
C ASP A 42 1.36 -2.66 -31.97
N ARG A 43 1.58 -3.22 -30.79
CA ARG A 43 1.36 -4.64 -30.54
C ARG A 43 -0.06 -4.98 -30.11
N TYR A 44 -0.73 -4.12 -29.35
CA TYR A 44 -1.99 -4.44 -28.69
C TYR A 44 -3.16 -3.53 -29.09
N GLY A 45 -2.94 -2.55 -30.00
CA GLY A 45 -3.97 -1.70 -30.57
C GLY A 45 -4.86 -1.00 -29.52
N ASP A 46 -6.17 -1.12 -29.69
CA ASP A 46 -7.15 -0.46 -28.83
C ASP A 46 -7.11 -0.91 -27.37
N LYS A 47 -6.70 -2.15 -27.10
CA LYS A 47 -6.49 -2.63 -25.73
C LYS A 47 -5.41 -1.83 -25.01
N ALA A 48 -4.32 -1.50 -25.71
CA ALA A 48 -3.27 -0.65 -25.14
C ALA A 48 -3.74 0.80 -24.97
N ARG A 49 -4.53 1.35 -25.91
CA ARG A 49 -5.12 2.70 -25.79
C ARG A 49 -6.04 2.80 -24.57
N GLN A 50 -6.93 1.80 -24.39
CA GLN A 50 -7.78 1.74 -23.21
C GLN A 50 -6.94 1.67 -21.93
N ARG A 51 -5.91 0.83 -21.94
CA ARG A 51 -5.02 0.69 -20.76
C ARG A 51 -4.26 1.97 -20.42
N ILE A 52 -3.92 2.79 -21.41
CA ILE A 52 -3.32 4.12 -21.19
C ILE A 52 -4.31 5.00 -20.43
N LYS A 53 -5.56 5.05 -20.87
CA LYS A 53 -6.63 5.79 -20.19
C LYS A 53 -6.85 5.29 -18.76
N ASP A 54 -6.92 3.97 -18.58
CA ASP A 54 -7.06 3.38 -17.25
C ASP A 54 -5.87 3.74 -16.32
N ARG A 55 -4.67 3.96 -16.89
CA ARG A 55 -3.50 4.46 -16.13
C ARG A 55 -3.69 5.91 -15.72
N GLU A 56 -4.23 6.75 -16.57
CA GLU A 56 -4.54 8.14 -16.26
C GLU A 56 -5.51 8.24 -15.09
N ASP A 57 -6.59 7.45 -15.12
CA ASP A 57 -7.56 7.35 -14.03
C ASP A 57 -6.90 6.85 -12.72
N ALA A 58 -6.00 5.84 -12.82
CA ALA A 58 -5.28 5.32 -11.67
C ALA A 58 -4.32 6.34 -11.05
N VAL A 59 -3.66 7.14 -11.89
CA VAL A 59 -2.81 8.26 -11.46
C VAL A 59 -3.65 9.33 -10.76
N GLU A 60 -4.77 9.74 -11.35
CA GLU A 60 -5.67 10.71 -10.72
C GLU A 60 -6.13 10.22 -9.34
N PHE A 61 -6.50 8.95 -9.23
CA PHE A 61 -6.89 8.36 -7.96
C PHE A 61 -5.76 8.37 -6.93
N PHE A 62 -4.53 8.02 -7.34
CA PHE A 62 -3.35 8.11 -6.46
C PHE A 62 -3.13 9.54 -5.97
N MET A 63 -3.23 10.51 -6.87
CA MET A 63 -3.02 11.92 -6.54
C MET A 63 -4.09 12.50 -5.60
N LYS A 64 -5.27 11.89 -5.49
CA LYS A 64 -6.27 12.26 -4.46
C LYS A 64 -5.74 12.04 -3.04
N PHE A 65 -4.98 10.98 -2.81
CA PHE A 65 -4.33 10.75 -1.50
C PHE A 65 -3.17 11.72 -1.28
N VAL A 66 -2.37 12.01 -2.31
CA VAL A 66 -1.27 13.00 -2.20
C VAL A 66 -1.81 14.36 -1.77
N ASN A 67 -2.97 14.76 -2.30
CA ASN A 67 -3.60 16.05 -2.07
C ASN A 67 -4.66 16.04 -0.95
N ALA A 68 -4.80 14.92 -0.24
CA ALA A 68 -5.79 14.82 0.83
C ALA A 68 -5.51 15.81 1.97
N ASP A 69 -6.59 16.39 2.53
CA ASP A 69 -6.51 17.26 3.70
C ASP A 69 -6.27 16.42 4.97
N CYS A 70 -5.05 15.90 5.06
CA CYS A 70 -4.56 15.17 6.21
C CYS A 70 -3.10 15.57 6.44
N GLU A 71 -2.73 15.71 7.70
CA GLU A 71 -1.37 16.11 8.06
C GLU A 71 -0.36 15.00 7.81
N ARG A 72 -0.74 13.76 8.10
CA ARG A 72 0.12 12.56 7.98
C ARG A 72 -0.45 11.60 6.95
N ILE A 73 0.34 11.30 5.93
CA ILE A 73 -0.11 10.40 4.86
C ILE A 73 1.02 9.43 4.51
N ALA A 74 0.69 8.16 4.41
CA ALA A 74 1.51 7.13 3.77
C ALA A 74 0.75 6.53 2.60
N ILE A 75 1.35 6.52 1.42
CA ILE A 75 0.79 5.89 0.24
C ILE A 75 1.70 4.73 -0.15
N GLU A 76 1.12 3.53 -0.22
CA GLU A 76 1.80 2.31 -0.62
C GLU A 76 1.47 1.96 -2.07
N ASN A 77 2.50 1.66 -2.86
CA ASN A 77 2.32 1.06 -4.18
C ASN A 77 3.60 0.27 -4.57
N PRO A 78 3.53 -0.73 -5.45
CA PRO A 78 4.73 -1.41 -5.92
C PRO A 78 5.62 -0.47 -6.75
N VAL A 79 6.87 -0.90 -6.96
CA VAL A 79 7.78 -0.20 -7.88
C VAL A 79 7.12 -0.05 -9.26
N GLY A 80 7.03 1.20 -9.73
CA GLY A 80 6.30 1.47 -10.96
C GLY A 80 6.24 2.92 -11.39
N PHE A 81 5.19 3.21 -12.13
CA PHE A 81 4.99 4.46 -12.85
C PHE A 81 5.02 5.69 -11.95
N MET A 82 4.50 5.60 -10.72
CA MET A 82 4.41 6.75 -9.83
C MET A 82 5.79 7.29 -9.39
N SER A 83 6.82 6.44 -9.35
CA SER A 83 8.20 6.87 -9.06
C SER A 83 8.79 7.79 -10.14
N THR A 84 8.25 7.73 -11.37
CA THR A 84 8.65 8.61 -12.48
C THR A 84 7.68 9.77 -12.66
N TYR A 85 6.38 9.49 -12.54
CA TYR A 85 5.34 10.48 -12.80
C TYR A 85 5.23 11.54 -11.69
N TYR A 86 5.24 11.12 -10.44
CA TYR A 86 5.07 12.00 -9.28
C TYR A 86 6.44 12.38 -8.68
N ARG A 87 7.04 11.46 -7.96
CA ARG A 87 8.38 11.59 -7.39
C ARG A 87 8.92 10.23 -6.96
N LYS A 88 10.21 10.13 -6.70
CA LYS A 88 10.77 8.92 -6.05
C LYS A 88 10.07 8.69 -4.72
N ALA A 89 9.85 7.41 -4.39
CA ALA A 89 9.36 7.03 -3.08
C ALA A 89 10.37 7.42 -1.99
N ASP A 90 9.87 7.76 -0.81
CA ASP A 90 10.72 8.07 0.34
C ASP A 90 11.43 6.84 0.86
N GLN A 91 10.75 5.67 0.74
CA GLN A 91 11.28 4.40 1.20
C GLN A 91 10.79 3.25 0.31
N VAL A 92 11.62 2.21 0.21
CA VAL A 92 11.23 0.90 -0.32
C VAL A 92 11.39 -0.12 0.79
N ILE A 93 10.30 -0.81 1.10
CA ILE A 93 10.26 -1.86 2.12
C ILE A 93 10.01 -3.22 1.50
N HIS A 94 10.32 -4.26 2.27
CA HIS A 94 9.97 -5.64 1.96
C HIS A 94 9.32 -6.29 3.18
N PRO A 95 8.33 -7.19 3.01
CA PRO A 95 7.71 -7.91 4.12
C PRO A 95 8.70 -8.64 5.02
N TYR A 96 9.80 -9.16 4.46
CA TYR A 96 10.82 -9.87 5.26
C TYR A 96 11.58 -8.96 6.26
N PHE A 97 11.46 -7.64 6.16
CA PHE A 97 11.94 -6.72 7.19
C PHE A 97 11.08 -6.73 8.46
N PHE A 98 9.88 -7.32 8.36
CA PHE A 98 8.82 -7.24 9.36
C PHE A 98 8.30 -8.64 9.77
N GLY A 99 9.05 -9.71 9.49
CA GLY A 99 8.73 -11.06 9.95
C GLY A 99 8.00 -11.95 8.94
N ASP A 100 7.57 -11.41 7.80
CA ASP A 100 6.96 -12.21 6.74
C ASP A 100 8.03 -12.60 5.71
N PRO A 101 8.36 -13.88 5.49
CA PRO A 101 9.50 -14.31 4.68
C PRO A 101 9.28 -14.11 3.18
N VAL A 102 8.85 -12.91 2.79
CA VAL A 102 8.48 -12.57 1.41
C VAL A 102 9.28 -11.37 0.92
N ARG A 103 9.89 -11.52 -0.24
CA ARG A 103 10.56 -10.43 -0.95
C ARG A 103 9.59 -9.78 -1.95
N LYS A 104 8.95 -8.70 -1.53
CA LYS A 104 8.05 -7.87 -2.37
C LYS A 104 8.43 -6.42 -2.17
N ALA A 105 9.11 -5.83 -3.17
CA ALA A 105 9.46 -4.41 -3.11
C ALA A 105 8.21 -3.54 -3.13
N THR A 106 8.02 -2.78 -2.08
CA THR A 106 6.87 -1.93 -1.85
C THR A 106 7.36 -0.51 -1.59
N CYS A 107 6.95 0.43 -2.42
CA CYS A 107 7.28 1.84 -2.30
C CYS A 107 6.34 2.54 -1.32
N LEU A 108 6.89 3.41 -0.49
CA LEU A 108 6.15 4.28 0.41
C LEU A 108 6.42 5.74 0.04
N TRP A 109 5.36 6.51 -0.22
CA TRP A 109 5.39 7.96 -0.32
C TRP A 109 4.80 8.52 0.96
N LEU A 110 5.61 9.31 1.68
CA LEU A 110 5.32 9.76 3.03
C LEU A 110 5.11 11.29 3.05
N LYS A 111 4.17 11.74 3.85
CA LYS A 111 3.96 13.13 4.23
C LYS A 111 3.94 13.21 5.74
N ASN A 112 4.89 13.95 6.32
CA ASN A 112 5.06 14.15 7.77
C ASN A 112 5.05 12.83 8.58
N LEU A 113 5.69 11.81 8.03
CA LEU A 113 5.89 10.52 8.68
C LEU A 113 7.37 10.15 8.59
N PRO A 114 7.93 9.54 9.64
CA PRO A 114 9.29 9.00 9.57
C PRO A 114 9.34 7.77 8.70
N LEU A 115 10.54 7.38 8.29
CA LEU A 115 10.76 6.09 7.64
C LEU A 115 10.35 4.95 8.57
N LEU A 116 9.74 3.90 8.02
CA LEU A 116 9.35 2.73 8.76
C LEU A 116 10.59 1.89 9.12
N VAL A 117 10.80 1.65 10.39
CA VAL A 117 11.95 0.88 10.88
C VAL A 117 11.62 -0.61 10.88
N PRO A 118 12.50 -1.47 10.34
CA PRO A 118 12.33 -2.92 10.41
C PRO A 118 12.15 -3.41 11.85
N THR A 119 11.17 -4.29 12.08
CA THR A 119 10.86 -4.83 13.42
C THR A 119 11.34 -6.26 13.63
N ASN A 120 11.41 -7.05 12.55
CA ASN A 120 11.82 -8.46 12.60
C ASN A 120 12.35 -8.91 11.23
N ILE A 121 13.66 -8.81 11.04
CA ILE A 121 14.28 -9.20 9.77
C ILE A 121 14.43 -10.73 9.74
N VAL A 122 13.78 -11.36 8.76
CA VAL A 122 13.85 -12.79 8.51
C VAL A 122 14.41 -13.07 7.10
N GLU A 123 14.92 -14.29 6.88
CA GLU A 123 15.33 -14.70 5.54
C GLU A 123 14.09 -14.87 4.64
N PRO A 124 14.07 -14.27 3.45
CA PRO A 124 12.96 -14.44 2.53
C PRO A 124 12.97 -15.83 1.91
N ASP A 125 11.79 -16.44 1.79
CA ASP A 125 11.62 -17.72 1.13
C ASP A 125 12.15 -17.68 -0.31
N VAL A 126 12.92 -18.70 -0.66
CA VAL A 126 13.37 -18.94 -2.01
C VAL A 126 12.31 -19.76 -2.74
N VAL A 127 11.64 -19.18 -3.72
CA VAL A 127 10.73 -19.95 -4.58
C VAL A 127 11.50 -20.47 -5.78
N HIS A 128 11.68 -21.77 -5.82
CA HIS A 128 12.15 -22.49 -6.99
C HIS A 128 10.96 -22.69 -7.96
N GLY A 129 10.97 -22.02 -9.09
CA GLY A 129 10.07 -22.31 -10.20
C GLY A 129 10.80 -23.17 -11.24
N ASP A 130 10.08 -23.95 -12.03
CA ASP A 130 10.60 -24.77 -13.11
C ASP A 130 11.52 -23.96 -14.04
N GLY A 131 12.84 -24.06 -13.85
CA GLY A 131 13.84 -23.44 -14.71
C GLY A 131 14.14 -21.95 -14.44
N PHE A 132 13.49 -21.30 -13.51
CA PHE A 132 13.76 -19.94 -13.08
C PHE A 132 14.08 -19.89 -11.60
N SER A 133 15.35 -19.86 -11.25
CA SER A 133 15.79 -19.43 -9.94
C SER A 133 15.66 -17.91 -9.87
N MET A 134 14.49 -17.43 -9.50
CA MET A 134 14.31 -16.03 -9.15
C MET A 134 14.59 -15.88 -7.66
N SER A 135 15.87 -15.78 -7.31
CA SER A 135 16.27 -15.41 -5.95
C SER A 135 15.57 -14.12 -5.56
N GLY A 136 14.57 -14.25 -4.70
CA GLY A 136 13.92 -13.15 -4.04
C GLY A 136 12.76 -12.46 -4.75
N VAL A 137 12.18 -13.01 -5.78
CA VAL A 137 10.90 -12.52 -6.29
C VAL A 137 9.92 -13.67 -6.25
N ALA A 138 9.21 -13.82 -5.18
CA ALA A 138 8.17 -14.77 -5.30
C ALA A 138 7.01 -14.52 -4.42
N TYR A 139 6.22 -13.73 -4.96
CA TYR A 139 4.87 -13.79 -4.51
C TYR A 139 4.03 -14.46 -5.59
N PHE A 140 4.04 -15.76 -5.60
CA PHE A 140 3.03 -16.55 -6.30
C PHE A 140 1.88 -16.81 -5.32
N ALA A 141 0.66 -16.41 -5.73
CA ALA A 141 -0.52 -16.83 -4.99
C ALA A 141 -0.64 -18.36 -5.06
N ARG A 142 -0.84 -18.98 -3.91
CA ARG A 142 -1.02 -20.44 -3.80
C ARG A 142 -2.39 -20.74 -3.24
N ASP A 143 -2.95 -21.87 -3.64
CA ASP A 143 -4.16 -22.42 -3.03
C ASP A 143 -3.83 -23.11 -1.69
N GLU A 144 -4.85 -23.65 -1.05
CA GLU A 144 -4.77 -24.38 0.22
C GLU A 144 -3.88 -25.63 0.17
N ASN A 145 -3.65 -26.19 -1.03
CA ASN A 145 -2.79 -27.34 -1.28
C ASN A 145 -1.36 -26.93 -1.68
N GLY A 146 -1.03 -25.64 -1.63
CA GLY A 146 0.28 -25.10 -1.99
C GLY A 146 0.53 -24.99 -3.50
N LYS A 147 -0.46 -25.28 -4.37
CA LYS A 147 -0.34 -25.17 -5.82
C LYS A 147 -0.37 -23.68 -6.23
N ILE A 148 0.55 -23.29 -7.11
CA ILE A 148 0.59 -21.94 -7.67
C ILE A 148 -0.67 -21.68 -8.49
N LEU A 149 -1.36 -20.60 -8.19
CA LEU A 149 -2.53 -20.14 -8.91
C LEU A 149 -2.13 -19.42 -10.20
N ALA A 150 -2.93 -19.62 -11.24
CA ALA A 150 -2.76 -18.90 -12.49
C ALA A 150 -2.92 -17.38 -12.29
N TRP A 151 -2.25 -16.60 -13.13
CA TRP A 151 -2.26 -15.13 -13.00
C TRP A 151 -3.65 -14.51 -13.17
N ASN A 152 -4.52 -15.15 -13.95
CA ASN A 152 -5.90 -14.76 -14.20
C ASN A 152 -6.91 -15.41 -13.23
N ASP A 153 -6.46 -16.20 -12.26
CA ASP A 153 -7.35 -16.73 -11.21
C ASP A 153 -7.81 -15.58 -10.32
N PRO A 154 -9.13 -15.40 -10.08
CA PRO A 154 -9.65 -14.33 -9.23
C PRO A 154 -9.05 -14.32 -7.81
N ARG A 155 -8.70 -15.49 -7.29
CA ARG A 155 -8.05 -15.64 -5.97
C ARG A 155 -6.66 -15.02 -5.94
N THR A 156 -5.94 -15.02 -7.08
CA THR A 156 -4.60 -14.44 -7.19
C THR A 156 -4.60 -12.96 -6.82
N ALA A 157 -5.53 -12.18 -7.36
CA ALA A 157 -5.66 -10.75 -7.03
C ALA A 157 -5.92 -10.54 -5.53
N ARG A 158 -6.87 -11.30 -4.96
CA ARG A 158 -7.24 -11.23 -3.55
C ARG A 158 -6.07 -11.57 -2.62
N ILE A 159 -5.32 -12.63 -2.93
CA ILE A 159 -4.19 -13.06 -2.10
C ILE A 159 -3.07 -12.02 -2.17
N ARG A 160 -2.78 -11.49 -3.36
CA ARG A 160 -1.70 -10.52 -3.57
C ARG A 160 -1.98 -9.12 -3.05
N SER A 161 -3.25 -8.76 -2.87
CA SER A 161 -3.65 -7.47 -2.31
C SER A 161 -3.64 -7.41 -0.78
N LYS A 162 -3.45 -8.55 -0.10
CA LYS A 162 -3.35 -8.55 1.36
C LYS A 162 -2.13 -7.76 1.83
N THR A 163 -2.33 -6.94 2.85
CA THR A 163 -1.25 -6.37 3.64
C THR A 163 -0.62 -7.46 4.48
N TYR A 164 0.69 -7.48 4.55
CA TYR A 164 1.43 -8.40 5.41
C TYR A 164 1.29 -7.96 6.86
N GLN A 165 1.06 -8.93 7.76
CA GLN A 165 0.75 -8.63 9.15
C GLN A 165 1.87 -7.85 9.84
N GLY A 166 3.12 -8.27 9.66
CA GLY A 166 4.26 -7.58 10.26
C GLY A 166 4.41 -6.13 9.78
N VAL A 167 4.10 -5.87 8.50
CA VAL A 167 4.07 -4.49 7.97
C VAL A 167 2.94 -3.69 8.59
N ALA A 168 1.74 -4.28 8.72
CA ALA A 168 0.59 -3.61 9.32
C ALA A 168 0.83 -3.27 10.80
N ASP A 169 1.42 -4.18 11.55
CA ASP A 169 1.77 -4.00 12.97
C ASP A 169 2.81 -2.90 13.13
N ALA A 170 3.86 -2.89 12.30
CA ALA A 170 4.88 -1.85 12.32
C ALA A 170 4.30 -0.45 12.00
N ILE A 171 3.39 -0.35 11.03
CA ILE A 171 2.67 0.89 10.70
C ILE A 171 1.82 1.35 11.90
N ALA A 172 1.06 0.43 12.51
CA ALA A 172 0.21 0.76 13.64
C ALA A 172 1.04 1.22 14.87
N GLU A 173 2.15 0.55 15.15
CA GLU A 173 3.01 0.87 16.28
C GLU A 173 3.77 2.19 16.06
N GLN A 174 4.41 2.35 14.89
CA GLN A 174 5.33 3.45 14.64
C GLN A 174 4.62 4.74 14.22
N TRP A 175 3.49 4.65 13.52
CA TRP A 175 2.75 5.81 13.04
C TRP A 175 1.41 6.03 13.73
N GLY A 176 0.81 5.01 14.35
CA GLY A 176 -0.48 5.09 15.01
C GLY A 176 -0.39 5.58 16.46
N SER A 177 0.75 5.41 17.13
CA SER A 177 0.89 5.82 18.52
C SER A 177 1.12 7.33 18.66
N GLN A 178 0.37 7.98 19.55
CA GLN A 178 0.57 9.41 19.89
C GLN A 178 1.95 9.70 20.51
N ARG A 179 2.67 8.69 20.99
CA ARG A 179 4.01 8.83 21.60
C ARG A 179 5.05 9.39 20.64
N TYR A 180 4.85 9.25 19.34
CA TYR A 180 5.80 9.73 18.33
C TYR A 180 5.87 11.27 18.28
N TYR A 181 4.78 11.97 18.56
CA TYR A 181 4.74 13.43 18.54
C TYR A 181 5.51 14.09 19.67
N SER A 182 5.50 13.49 20.86
CA SER A 182 6.21 14.05 22.02
C SER A 182 7.74 13.96 21.89
N GLN A 183 8.26 13.08 21.03
CA GLN A 183 9.71 12.97 20.82
C GLN A 183 10.23 13.93 19.75
N MET A 184 9.46 14.21 18.70
CA MET A 184 9.89 15.18 17.67
C MET A 184 9.88 16.63 18.19
N SER A 185 8.93 17.00 19.05
CA SER A 185 8.87 18.34 19.65
C SER A 185 9.96 18.62 20.69
N LEU A 186 10.77 17.64 21.05
CA LEU A 186 11.92 17.82 21.97
C LEU A 186 13.23 18.13 21.23
N PHE A 187 13.22 18.12 19.88
CA PHE A 187 14.39 18.39 19.04
C PHE A 187 14.25 19.65 18.15
N GLU A 188 13.16 20.42 18.34
CA GLU A 188 13.02 21.80 17.84
C GLU A 188 13.37 22.80 18.96
#